data_a6b3deab594d5d716e32eb5cdc13c974
#
_entry.id   a6b3deab594d5d716e32eb5cdc13c974
#
_cell.length_a   1.000
_cell.length_b   1.000
_cell.length_c   1.000
_cell.angle_alpha   90.00
_cell.angle_beta   90.00
_cell.angle_gamma   90.00
#
_symmetry.space_group_name_H-M   'P 1'
#
loop_
_entity.id
_entity.type
_entity.pdbx_description
1 polymer ?
#
loop_
_entity_poly.entity_id
_entity_poly.type
_entity_poly.pdbx_seq_one_letter_code
_entity_poly.pdbx_strand_id
1 'polypeptide(L)'
;REHSIWLFSLLKPFIDLLMAVGVGTFFRRVFPGRCAELQKQLNFAGLKFTSAEVCCMQLFLVVLFGVATGCVTAELVGDENRISIPVAGAIAAMIGGSLPGIVIGNLVKERRLSILKAIPYSIDLIASAMRGGLDFSAAVRFYVKLGIDSPLTEEYSQMLREMELGVVRTVALQNMADRIHIQEFSSFAAAIALGTELGAPLTETMEIQGEEMRKARFALAECKAQRAPSLMLLPMALFILPAVFIIILTPVFLKMREAGVPLF
;
A
#
# COMPACT_ATOMS: atom_id res chain seq x y z
N ARG A 1 11.67 -8.04 -0.71
CA ARG A 1 11.83 -7.59 0.70
C ARG A 1 13.26 -7.20 1.05
N GLU A 2 14.29 -7.89 0.55
CA GLU A 2 15.68 -7.63 0.91
C GLU A 2 16.26 -6.34 0.28
N HIS A 3 15.92 -6.00 -0.96
CA HIS A 3 16.52 -4.85 -1.65
C HIS A 3 16.13 -3.48 -1.05
N SER A 4 14.92 -3.32 -0.54
CA SER A 4 14.50 -2.05 0.08
C SER A 4 15.07 -1.88 1.49
N ILE A 5 15.28 -2.98 2.23
CA ILE A 5 15.89 -2.98 3.56
C ILE A 5 17.40 -2.71 3.48
N TRP A 6 18.05 -3.16 2.42
CA TRP A 6 19.50 -2.97 2.22
C TRP A 6 19.88 -1.48 2.02
N LEU A 7 19.07 -0.72 1.27
CA LEU A 7 19.21 0.73 1.13
C LEU A 7 19.10 1.45 2.49
N PHE A 8 18.14 1.05 3.32
CA PHE A 8 17.98 1.58 4.68
C PHE A 8 19.14 1.22 5.60
N SER A 9 19.70 0.01 5.48
CA SER A 9 20.83 -0.44 6.27
C SER A 9 22.13 0.31 5.92
N LEU A 10 22.32 0.66 4.65
CA LEU A 10 23.49 1.38 4.16
C LEU A 10 23.49 2.86 4.58
N LEU A 11 22.30 3.46 4.72
CA LEU A 11 22.12 4.84 5.15
C LEU A 11 22.08 4.99 6.69
N LYS A 12 21.97 3.89 7.45
CA LYS A 12 21.86 3.91 8.90
C LYS A 12 22.93 4.75 9.63
N PRO A 13 24.24 4.62 9.34
CA PRO A 13 25.28 5.41 10.03
C PRO A 13 25.13 6.92 9.77
N PHE A 14 24.61 7.29 8.61
CA PHE A 14 24.40 8.71 8.26
C PHE A 14 23.14 9.28 8.95
N ILE A 15 22.10 8.46 9.09
CA ILE A 15 20.87 8.82 9.80
C ILE A 15 21.15 9.03 11.29
N ASP A 16 21.98 8.18 11.89
CA ASP A 16 22.39 8.31 13.30
C ASP A 16 23.17 9.58 13.54
N LEU A 17 24.05 9.98 12.60
CA LEU A 17 24.79 11.26 12.65
C LEU A 17 23.84 12.46 12.56
N LEU A 18 22.85 12.45 11.67
CA LEU A 18 21.85 13.51 11.52
C LEU A 18 20.90 13.60 12.73
N MET A 19 20.60 12.47 13.37
CA MET A 19 19.84 12.44 14.61
C MET A 19 20.63 13.06 15.78
N ALA A 20 21.94 12.84 15.84
CA ALA A 20 22.81 13.44 16.83
C ALA A 20 22.84 14.98 16.72
N VAL A 21 22.66 15.54 15.54
CA VAL A 21 22.59 16.99 15.27
C VAL A 21 21.22 17.61 15.63
N GLY A 22 20.22 16.79 16.05
CA GLY A 22 18.92 17.28 16.50
C GLY A 22 17.91 17.63 15.38
N VAL A 23 18.21 17.29 14.13
CA VAL A 23 17.33 17.55 12.98
C VAL A 23 15.97 16.86 13.13
N GLY A 24 15.92 15.67 13.72
CA GLY A 24 14.69 14.92 13.96
C GLY A 24 13.73 15.60 14.95
N THR A 25 14.27 16.30 15.97
CA THR A 25 13.46 17.04 16.95
C THR A 25 12.87 18.32 16.35
N PHE A 26 13.60 18.98 15.46
CA PHE A 26 13.13 20.16 14.75
C PHE A 26 11.95 19.83 13.81
N PHE A 27 12.05 18.74 13.05
CA PHE A 27 11.01 18.33 12.11
C PHE A 27 9.71 17.91 12.82
N ARG A 28 9.81 17.23 13.96
CA ARG A 28 8.68 16.86 14.81
C ARG A 28 7.94 18.09 15.37
N ARG A 29 8.64 19.23 15.50
CA ARG A 29 8.08 20.48 15.98
C ARG A 29 7.40 21.31 14.86
N VAL A 30 7.92 21.22 13.64
CA VAL A 30 7.42 21.98 12.47
C VAL A 30 6.24 21.29 11.78
N PHE A 31 6.24 19.94 11.69
CA PHE A 31 5.20 19.17 11.00
C PHE A 31 4.65 18.01 11.87
N PRO A 32 3.98 18.32 12.99
CA PRO A 32 3.53 17.27 13.92
C PRO A 32 2.49 16.31 13.30
N GLY A 33 1.61 16.81 12.44
CA GLY A 33 0.56 16.00 11.80
C GLY A 33 1.12 14.97 10.81
N ARG A 34 2.10 15.36 9.98
CA ARG A 34 2.76 14.43 9.03
C ARG A 34 3.58 13.34 9.75
N CYS A 35 4.27 13.72 10.82
CA CYS A 35 5.04 12.76 11.61
C CYS A 35 4.14 11.73 12.32
N ALA A 36 2.96 12.13 12.80
CA ALA A 36 2.00 11.23 13.43
C ALA A 36 1.40 10.23 12.42
N GLU A 37 1.05 10.70 11.22
CA GLU A 37 0.52 9.84 10.16
C GLU A 37 1.57 8.85 9.63
N LEU A 38 2.80 9.32 9.41
CA LEU A 38 3.94 8.45 9.05
C LEU A 38 4.23 7.40 10.13
N GLN A 39 4.13 7.77 11.43
CA GLN A 39 4.34 6.84 12.53
C GLN A 39 3.27 5.74 12.54
N LYS A 40 1.99 6.07 12.27
CA LYS A 40 0.92 5.09 12.12
C LYS A 40 1.20 4.13 10.95
N GLN A 41 1.62 4.67 9.82
CA GLN A 41 1.95 3.86 8.64
C GLN A 41 3.16 2.94 8.89
N LEU A 42 4.19 3.42 9.59
CA LEU A 42 5.36 2.63 9.96
C LEU A 42 5.02 1.50 10.94
N ASN A 43 4.22 1.82 11.97
CA ASN A 43 3.74 0.82 12.93
C ASN A 43 2.90 -0.25 12.22
N PHE A 44 2.03 0.17 11.29
CA PHE A 44 1.24 -0.77 10.49
C PHE A 44 2.12 -1.61 9.55
N ALA A 45 3.16 -1.02 8.96
CA ALA A 45 4.13 -1.77 8.13
C ALA A 45 4.99 -2.76 8.94
N GLY A 46 4.95 -2.71 10.27
CA GLY A 46 5.81 -3.52 11.15
C GLY A 46 7.28 -3.15 11.04
N LEU A 47 7.57 -1.94 10.58
CA LEU A 47 8.94 -1.44 10.46
C LEU A 47 9.35 -0.81 11.80
N LYS A 48 10.51 -1.21 12.31
CA LYS A 48 11.09 -0.67 13.56
C LYS A 48 11.75 0.70 13.38
N PHE A 49 11.31 1.48 12.38
CA PHE A 49 11.82 2.82 12.13
C PHE A 49 10.93 3.88 12.78
N THR A 50 11.59 4.92 13.30
CA THR A 50 10.90 6.07 13.87
C THR A 50 10.55 7.06 12.75
N SER A 51 9.41 7.77 12.87
CA SER A 51 9.02 8.82 11.91
C SER A 51 10.12 9.88 11.73
N ALA A 52 10.92 10.14 12.77
CA ALA A 52 12.05 11.05 12.72
C ALA A 52 13.16 10.55 11.78
N GLU A 53 13.46 9.26 11.78
CA GLU A 53 14.48 8.65 10.89
C GLU A 53 14.07 8.79 9.43
N VAL A 54 12.80 8.56 9.12
CA VAL A 54 12.28 8.70 7.76
C VAL A 54 12.33 10.15 7.29
N CYS A 55 11.98 11.11 8.16
CA CYS A 55 12.07 12.53 7.83
C CYS A 55 13.52 12.98 7.63
N CYS A 56 14.47 12.50 8.43
CA CYS A 56 15.91 12.76 8.23
C CYS A 56 16.40 12.19 6.89
N MET A 57 15.95 10.99 6.52
CA MET A 57 16.27 10.38 5.22
C MET A 57 15.69 11.17 4.05
N GLN A 58 14.45 11.68 4.19
CA GLN A 58 13.86 12.57 3.18
C GLN A 58 14.69 13.82 2.98
N LEU A 59 15.09 14.51 4.06
CA LEU A 59 15.92 15.70 3.98
C LEU A 59 17.30 15.41 3.34
N PHE A 60 17.92 14.32 3.73
CA PHE A 60 19.19 13.93 3.15
C PHE A 60 19.09 13.72 1.63
N LEU A 61 18.07 13.01 1.17
CA LEU A 61 17.83 12.81 -0.27
C LEU A 61 17.51 14.12 -0.99
N VAL A 62 16.72 15.00 -0.40
CA VAL A 62 16.43 16.33 -0.96
C VAL A 62 17.71 17.12 -1.17
N VAL A 63 18.57 17.18 -0.16
CA VAL A 63 19.85 17.91 -0.24
C VAL A 63 20.81 17.24 -1.24
N LEU A 64 20.93 15.92 -1.19
CA LEU A 64 21.80 15.15 -2.08
C LEU A 64 21.42 15.35 -3.56
N PHE A 65 20.13 15.17 -3.89
CA PHE A 65 19.64 15.35 -5.25
C PHE A 65 19.69 16.82 -5.70
N GLY A 66 19.38 17.77 -4.81
CA GLY A 66 19.46 19.19 -5.10
C GLY A 66 20.87 19.64 -5.41
N VAL A 67 21.86 19.24 -4.60
CA VAL A 67 23.27 19.58 -4.78
C VAL A 67 23.86 18.88 -6.01
N ALA A 68 23.59 17.58 -6.17
CA ALA A 68 24.10 16.81 -7.32
C ALA A 68 23.61 17.41 -8.65
N THR A 69 22.32 17.73 -8.74
CA THR A 69 21.74 18.34 -9.95
C THR A 69 22.26 19.76 -10.14
N GLY A 70 22.40 20.53 -9.06
CA GLY A 70 22.98 21.87 -9.11
C GLY A 70 24.43 21.89 -9.64
N CYS A 71 25.27 20.95 -9.20
CA CYS A 71 26.64 20.80 -9.70
C CYS A 71 26.68 20.39 -11.19
N VAL A 72 25.88 19.39 -11.58
CA VAL A 72 25.82 18.91 -12.98
C VAL A 72 25.32 20.01 -13.92
N THR A 73 24.29 20.76 -13.53
CA THR A 73 23.76 21.84 -14.36
C THR A 73 24.71 23.03 -14.42
N ALA A 74 25.50 23.30 -13.37
CA ALA A 74 26.50 24.37 -13.36
C ALA A 74 27.63 24.09 -14.35
N GLU A 75 28.02 22.83 -14.56
CA GLU A 75 29.04 22.44 -15.54
C GLU A 75 28.53 22.38 -16.97
N LEU A 76 27.25 22.00 -17.18
CA LEU A 76 26.67 21.79 -18.51
C LEU A 76 26.10 23.08 -19.11
N VAL A 77 25.59 23.98 -18.30
CA VAL A 77 24.94 25.23 -18.71
C VAL A 77 25.90 26.37 -18.42
N GLY A 78 26.64 26.81 -19.44
CA GLY A 78 27.51 27.98 -19.33
C GLY A 78 26.76 29.24 -18.83
N ASP A 79 27.45 30.32 -18.62
CA ASP A 79 27.03 31.55 -17.92
C ASP A 79 25.73 32.22 -18.45
N GLU A 80 25.24 31.81 -19.63
CA GLU A 80 24.10 32.44 -20.30
C GLU A 80 22.72 32.12 -19.68
N ASN A 81 22.58 31.04 -18.87
CA ASN A 81 21.26 30.62 -18.38
C ASN A 81 21.25 30.26 -16.88
N ARG A 82 21.73 31.17 -16.03
CA ARG A 82 21.82 30.99 -14.56
C ARG A 82 20.50 30.69 -13.86
N ILE A 83 19.35 30.98 -14.47
CA ILE A 83 18.01 30.72 -13.89
C ILE A 83 17.64 29.23 -13.98
N SER A 84 18.19 28.47 -14.93
CA SER A 84 17.90 27.05 -15.10
C SER A 84 18.47 26.17 -13.98
N ILE A 85 19.56 26.59 -13.34
CA ILE A 85 20.26 25.85 -12.26
C ILE A 85 19.35 25.68 -11.01
N PRO A 86 18.78 26.75 -10.43
CA PRO A 86 17.92 26.59 -9.25
C PRO A 86 16.60 25.88 -9.57
N VAL A 87 16.08 26.03 -10.79
CA VAL A 87 14.84 25.33 -11.21
C VAL A 87 15.07 23.83 -11.33
N ALA A 88 16.15 23.39 -11.98
CA ALA A 88 16.50 21.97 -12.08
C ALA A 88 16.80 21.37 -10.69
N GLY A 89 17.53 22.09 -9.84
CA GLY A 89 17.79 21.68 -8.46
C GLY A 89 16.51 21.53 -7.63
N ALA A 90 15.55 22.45 -7.77
CA ALA A 90 14.25 22.38 -7.07
C ALA A 90 13.42 21.18 -7.53
N ILE A 91 13.36 20.88 -8.84
CA ILE A 91 12.65 19.71 -9.38
C ILE A 91 13.28 18.42 -8.86
N ALA A 92 14.60 18.32 -8.89
CA ALA A 92 15.32 17.13 -8.39
C ALA A 92 15.15 16.95 -6.88
N ALA A 93 15.13 18.02 -6.11
CA ALA A 93 14.85 18.01 -4.68
C ALA A 93 13.42 17.52 -4.37
N MET A 94 12.43 17.96 -5.15
CA MET A 94 11.05 17.46 -5.03
C MET A 94 10.95 15.96 -5.32
N ILE A 95 11.62 15.46 -6.36
CA ILE A 95 11.65 14.03 -6.70
C ILE A 95 12.35 13.24 -5.58
N GLY A 96 13.53 13.68 -5.13
CA GLY A 96 14.28 13.02 -4.05
C GLY A 96 13.50 12.94 -2.74
N GLY A 97 12.75 14.01 -2.40
CA GLY A 97 11.92 14.05 -1.19
C GLY A 97 10.68 13.16 -1.23
N SER A 98 10.16 12.84 -2.41
CA SER A 98 8.97 11.97 -2.56
C SER A 98 9.31 10.47 -2.48
N LEU A 99 10.53 10.06 -2.81
CA LEU A 99 10.95 8.65 -2.89
C LEU A 99 10.69 7.84 -1.61
N PRO A 100 11.10 8.29 -0.39
CA PRO A 100 10.85 7.51 0.82
C PRO A 100 9.37 7.31 1.13
N GLY A 101 8.53 8.33 0.85
CA GLY A 101 7.08 8.23 1.01
C GLY A 101 6.45 7.17 0.09
N ILE A 102 6.90 7.10 -1.15
CA ILE A 102 6.43 6.10 -2.13
C ILE A 102 6.85 4.68 -1.69
N VAL A 103 8.09 4.51 -1.24
CA VAL A 103 8.60 3.21 -0.78
C VAL A 103 7.82 2.71 0.44
N ILE A 104 7.62 3.56 1.45
CA ILE A 104 6.84 3.22 2.65
C ILE A 104 5.39 2.92 2.28
N GLY A 105 4.77 3.74 1.43
CA GLY A 105 3.41 3.51 0.95
C GLY A 105 3.26 2.16 0.23
N ASN A 106 4.24 1.74 -0.55
CA ASN A 106 4.25 0.45 -1.21
C ASN A 106 4.40 -0.71 -0.21
N LEU A 107 5.28 -0.60 0.79
CA LEU A 107 5.45 -1.61 1.84
C LEU A 107 4.17 -1.78 2.67
N VAL A 108 3.51 -0.67 3.03
CA VAL A 108 2.20 -0.69 3.72
C VAL A 108 1.15 -1.39 2.87
N LYS A 109 1.07 -1.06 1.58
CA LYS A 109 0.12 -1.70 0.65
C LYS A 109 0.39 -3.21 0.50
N GLU A 110 1.64 -3.59 0.37
CA GLU A 110 2.05 -4.99 0.26
C GLU A 110 1.69 -5.78 1.51
N ARG A 111 2.00 -5.25 2.72
CA ARG A 111 1.60 -5.86 3.99
C ARG A 111 0.09 -5.98 4.11
N ARG A 112 -0.66 -4.92 3.77
CA ARG A 112 -2.12 -4.93 3.79
C ARG A 112 -2.70 -5.98 2.85
N LEU A 113 -2.18 -6.08 1.62
CA LEU A 113 -2.61 -7.10 0.66
C LEU A 113 -2.27 -8.52 1.12
N SER A 114 -1.11 -8.71 1.76
CA SER A 114 -0.72 -9.99 2.34
C SER A 114 -1.69 -10.41 3.45
N ILE A 115 -2.02 -9.51 4.38
CA ILE A 115 -3.01 -9.76 5.44
C ILE A 115 -4.38 -10.07 4.82
N LEU A 116 -4.86 -9.23 3.90
CA LEU A 116 -6.16 -9.41 3.24
C LEU A 116 -6.28 -10.77 2.56
N LYS A 117 -5.21 -11.24 1.92
CA LYS A 117 -5.17 -12.57 1.30
C LYS A 117 -5.18 -13.72 2.31
N ALA A 118 -4.61 -13.51 3.49
CA ALA A 118 -4.50 -14.54 4.52
C ALA A 118 -5.79 -14.69 5.35
N ILE A 119 -6.61 -13.63 5.49
CA ILE A 119 -7.81 -13.61 6.34
C ILE A 119 -8.75 -14.80 6.07
N PRO A 120 -9.26 -15.07 4.85
CA PRO A 120 -10.24 -16.14 4.67
C PRO A 120 -9.67 -17.50 5.02
N TYR A 121 -8.42 -17.76 4.63
CA TYR A 121 -7.76 -19.02 4.96
C TYR A 121 -7.60 -19.20 6.47
N SER A 122 -7.23 -18.15 7.20
CA SER A 122 -7.11 -18.21 8.65
C SER A 122 -8.45 -18.50 9.34
N ILE A 123 -9.53 -17.84 8.88
CA ILE A 123 -10.88 -18.04 9.42
C ILE A 123 -11.35 -19.48 9.17
N ASP A 124 -11.18 -19.99 7.95
CA ASP A 124 -11.55 -21.36 7.60
C ASP A 124 -10.82 -22.40 8.45
N LEU A 125 -9.53 -22.19 8.68
CA LEU A 125 -8.71 -23.11 9.45
C LEU A 125 -9.10 -23.09 10.94
N ILE A 126 -9.30 -21.89 11.49
CA ILE A 126 -9.75 -21.73 12.89
C ILE A 126 -11.15 -22.31 13.06
N ALA A 127 -12.09 -22.04 12.16
CA ALA A 127 -13.44 -22.64 12.20
C ALA A 127 -13.39 -24.17 12.11
N SER A 128 -12.52 -24.72 11.26
CA SER A 128 -12.34 -26.17 11.14
C SER A 128 -11.75 -26.79 12.41
N ALA A 129 -10.80 -26.11 13.05
CA ALA A 129 -10.22 -26.54 14.32
C ALA A 129 -11.27 -26.50 15.45
N MET A 130 -12.13 -25.49 15.47
CA MET A 130 -13.24 -25.40 16.44
C MET A 130 -14.30 -26.47 16.22
N ARG A 131 -14.61 -26.84 14.97
CA ARG A 131 -15.46 -28.03 14.68
C ARG A 131 -14.85 -29.31 15.19
N GLY A 132 -13.52 -29.40 15.20
CA GLY A 132 -12.78 -30.52 15.82
C GLY A 132 -12.82 -30.55 17.34
N GLY A 133 -13.51 -29.58 17.97
CA GLY A 133 -13.69 -29.51 19.44
C GLY A 133 -12.70 -28.62 20.15
N LEU A 134 -11.84 -27.89 19.44
CA LEU A 134 -10.96 -26.90 20.06
C LEU A 134 -11.74 -25.64 20.42
N ASP A 135 -11.42 -25.02 21.57
CA ASP A 135 -11.92 -23.69 21.88
C ASP A 135 -11.25 -22.65 20.95
N PHE A 136 -11.80 -21.45 20.89
CA PHE A 136 -11.29 -20.38 20.03
C PHE A 136 -9.80 -20.09 20.26
N SER A 137 -9.36 -20.00 21.52
CA SER A 137 -7.96 -19.70 21.85
C SER A 137 -7.02 -20.81 21.42
N ALA A 138 -7.42 -22.07 21.58
CA ALA A 138 -6.67 -23.23 21.15
C ALA A 138 -6.63 -23.33 19.61
N ALA A 139 -7.73 -23.02 18.93
CA ALA A 139 -7.80 -22.98 17.48
C ALA A 139 -6.90 -21.91 16.87
N VAL A 140 -6.86 -20.71 17.45
CA VAL A 140 -5.94 -19.65 17.03
C VAL A 140 -4.48 -20.03 17.33
N ARG A 141 -4.19 -20.64 18.47
CA ARG A 141 -2.83 -21.17 18.77
C ARG A 141 -2.42 -22.24 17.76
N PHE A 142 -3.35 -23.09 17.35
CA PHE A 142 -3.09 -24.09 16.30
C PHE A 142 -2.70 -23.42 14.97
N TYR A 143 -3.45 -22.38 14.55
CA TYR A 143 -3.11 -21.61 13.36
C TYR A 143 -1.70 -21.00 13.44
N VAL A 144 -1.37 -20.38 14.57
CA VAL A 144 -0.04 -19.76 14.79
C VAL A 144 1.08 -20.80 14.77
N LYS A 145 0.85 -21.99 15.36
CA LYS A 145 1.83 -23.10 15.39
C LYS A 145 2.13 -23.70 14.03
N LEU A 146 1.25 -23.55 13.05
CA LEU A 146 1.50 -23.98 11.67
C LEU A 146 2.64 -23.22 11.00
N GLY A 147 3.12 -22.14 11.62
CA GLY A 147 4.31 -21.42 11.15
C GLY A 147 4.12 -20.74 9.79
N ILE A 148 2.88 -20.40 9.43
CA ILE A 148 2.60 -19.67 8.18
C ILE A 148 3.25 -18.30 8.29
N ASP A 149 4.25 -18.05 7.43
CA ASP A 149 4.94 -16.76 7.39
C ASP A 149 4.02 -15.68 6.77
N SER A 150 3.21 -15.08 7.62
CA SER A 150 2.26 -14.03 7.26
C SER A 150 2.22 -12.95 8.34
N PRO A 151 2.11 -11.68 7.96
CA PRO A 151 1.88 -10.60 8.92
C PRO A 151 0.62 -10.83 9.78
N LEU A 152 -0.37 -11.55 9.28
CA LEU A 152 -1.57 -11.92 10.03
C LEU A 152 -1.26 -12.87 11.20
N THR A 153 -0.29 -13.78 11.03
CA THR A 153 0.17 -14.68 12.10
C THR A 153 0.80 -13.92 13.26
N GLU A 154 1.53 -12.84 12.97
CA GLU A 154 2.08 -11.95 13.99
C GLU A 154 0.97 -11.28 14.81
N GLU A 155 -0.09 -10.81 14.15
CA GLU A 155 -1.23 -10.16 14.80
C GLU A 155 -2.05 -11.14 15.66
N TYR A 156 -2.28 -12.37 15.18
CA TYR A 156 -2.89 -13.42 15.98
C TYR A 156 -2.04 -13.77 17.21
N SER A 157 -0.72 -13.82 17.06
CA SER A 157 0.19 -14.07 18.20
C SER A 157 0.12 -12.96 19.23
N GLN A 158 -0.04 -11.71 18.79
CA GLN A 158 -0.22 -10.58 19.71
C GLN A 158 -1.59 -10.63 20.39
N MET A 159 -2.66 -10.94 19.66
CA MET A 159 -3.99 -11.13 20.24
C MET A 159 -4.00 -12.23 21.31
N LEU A 160 -3.33 -13.36 21.06
CA LEU A 160 -3.19 -14.43 22.05
C LEU A 160 -2.47 -13.95 23.32
N ARG A 161 -1.40 -13.18 23.19
CA ARG A 161 -0.70 -12.57 24.36
C ARG A 161 -1.62 -11.64 25.13
N GLU A 162 -2.44 -10.84 24.47
CA GLU A 162 -3.43 -9.98 25.14
C GLU A 162 -4.44 -10.80 25.95
N MET A 163 -4.92 -11.92 25.39
CA MET A 163 -5.83 -12.83 26.09
C MET A 163 -5.15 -13.54 27.27
N GLU A 164 -3.88 -13.90 27.15
CA GLU A 164 -3.08 -14.47 28.25
C GLU A 164 -2.86 -13.47 29.39
N LEU A 165 -2.85 -12.18 29.11
CA LEU A 165 -2.82 -11.10 30.09
C LEU A 165 -4.20 -10.78 30.71
N GLY A 166 -5.25 -11.53 30.33
CA GLY A 166 -6.60 -11.40 30.91
C GLY A 166 -7.54 -10.50 30.10
N VAL A 167 -7.15 -10.04 28.91
CA VAL A 167 -8.05 -9.28 28.03
C VAL A 167 -9.14 -10.22 27.49
N VAL A 168 -10.39 -9.78 27.57
CA VAL A 168 -11.53 -10.54 27.05
C VAL A 168 -11.38 -10.75 25.55
N ARG A 169 -11.73 -11.94 25.06
CA ARG A 169 -11.60 -12.36 23.66
C ARG A 169 -12.15 -11.35 22.64
N THR A 170 -13.36 -10.85 22.87
CA THR A 170 -14.00 -9.87 21.99
C THR A 170 -13.21 -8.56 21.91
N VAL A 171 -12.70 -8.10 23.06
CA VAL A 171 -11.86 -6.90 23.14
C VAL A 171 -10.50 -7.12 22.46
N ALA A 172 -9.86 -8.26 22.68
CA ALA A 172 -8.59 -8.60 22.04
C ALA A 172 -8.73 -8.69 20.50
N LEU A 173 -9.85 -9.24 20.02
CA LEU A 173 -10.17 -9.30 18.58
C LEU A 173 -10.44 -7.90 18.01
N GLN A 174 -11.14 -7.04 18.76
CA GLN A 174 -11.38 -5.65 18.35
C GLN A 174 -10.07 -4.86 18.32
N ASN A 175 -9.20 -5.00 19.33
CA ASN A 175 -7.86 -4.38 19.33
C ASN A 175 -7.03 -4.82 18.10
N MET A 176 -7.12 -6.10 17.73
CA MET A 176 -6.46 -6.61 16.51
C MET A 176 -7.07 -5.98 15.27
N ALA A 177 -8.39 -5.83 15.16
CA ALA A 177 -9.06 -5.18 14.06
C ALA A 177 -8.63 -3.70 13.92
N ASP A 178 -8.52 -3.01 15.04
CA ASP A 178 -8.08 -1.61 15.09
C ASP A 178 -6.61 -1.44 14.70
N ARG A 179 -5.76 -2.46 14.95
CA ARG A 179 -4.36 -2.44 14.47
C ARG A 179 -4.25 -2.73 12.99
N ILE A 180 -5.03 -3.67 12.48
CA ILE A 180 -4.99 -4.11 11.07
C ILE A 180 -5.59 -3.06 10.13
N HIS A 181 -6.58 -2.27 10.56
CA HIS A 181 -7.29 -1.27 9.76
C HIS A 181 -7.78 -1.80 8.39
N ILE A 182 -8.28 -3.03 8.35
CA ILE A 182 -8.86 -3.68 7.17
C ILE A 182 -10.34 -3.88 7.42
N GLN A 183 -11.19 -3.29 6.58
CA GLN A 183 -12.64 -3.29 6.76
C GLN A 183 -13.23 -4.70 6.88
N GLU A 184 -12.76 -5.63 6.06
CA GLU A 184 -13.21 -7.03 6.06
C GLU A 184 -12.93 -7.71 7.41
N PHE A 185 -11.78 -7.44 8.02
CA PHE A 185 -11.44 -7.98 9.33
C PHE A 185 -12.22 -7.29 10.44
N SER A 186 -12.45 -5.98 10.34
CA SER A 186 -13.27 -5.25 11.32
C SER A 186 -14.71 -5.74 11.34
N SER A 187 -15.29 -6.01 10.16
CA SER A 187 -16.63 -6.60 10.05
C SER A 187 -16.69 -8.00 10.67
N PHE A 188 -15.66 -8.82 10.42
CA PHE A 188 -15.53 -10.13 11.06
C PHE A 188 -15.44 -10.02 12.59
N ALA A 189 -14.59 -9.14 13.13
CA ALA A 189 -14.45 -8.94 14.57
C ALA A 189 -15.77 -8.49 15.21
N ALA A 190 -16.49 -7.56 14.57
CA ALA A 190 -17.79 -7.09 15.02
C ALA A 190 -18.85 -8.21 15.01
N ALA A 191 -18.87 -9.05 13.97
CA ALA A 191 -19.80 -10.19 13.88
C ALA A 191 -19.55 -11.22 14.99
N ILE A 192 -18.28 -11.50 15.32
CA ILE A 192 -17.90 -12.38 16.43
C ILE A 192 -18.30 -11.79 17.78
N ALA A 193 -18.09 -10.48 17.97
CA ALA A 193 -18.51 -9.80 19.20
C ALA A 193 -20.03 -9.89 19.40
N LEU A 194 -20.80 -9.54 18.37
CA LEU A 194 -22.25 -9.61 18.40
C LEU A 194 -22.78 -11.04 18.59
N GLY A 195 -22.20 -12.02 17.88
CA GLY A 195 -22.57 -13.43 18.05
C GLY A 195 -22.31 -13.92 19.48
N THR A 196 -21.22 -13.48 20.09
CA THR A 196 -20.89 -13.81 21.48
C THR A 196 -21.89 -13.18 22.46
N GLU A 197 -22.31 -11.93 22.24
CA GLU A 197 -23.30 -11.25 23.07
C GLU A 197 -24.69 -11.92 22.96
N LEU A 198 -25.08 -12.36 21.77
CA LEU A 198 -26.34 -13.04 21.53
C LEU A 198 -26.32 -14.53 21.91
N GLY A 199 -25.19 -15.06 22.37
CA GLY A 199 -25.01 -16.47 22.73
C GLY A 199 -25.02 -17.42 21.53
N ALA A 200 -24.79 -16.92 20.33
CA ALA A 200 -24.70 -17.75 19.12
C ALA A 200 -23.47 -18.66 19.16
N PRO A 201 -23.54 -19.87 18.57
CA PRO A 201 -22.36 -20.74 18.42
C PRO A 201 -21.27 -20.04 17.60
N LEU A 202 -20.13 -19.80 18.24
CA LEU A 202 -19.02 -19.06 17.62
C LEU A 202 -18.53 -19.71 16.33
N THR A 203 -18.55 -21.04 16.29
CA THR A 203 -18.15 -21.84 15.10
C THR A 203 -19.05 -21.51 13.90
N GLU A 204 -20.35 -21.47 14.10
CA GLU A 204 -21.33 -21.14 13.04
C GLU A 204 -21.14 -19.71 12.53
N THR A 205 -20.96 -18.77 13.43
CA THR A 205 -20.67 -17.36 13.08
C THR A 205 -19.40 -17.25 12.24
N MET A 206 -18.34 -17.99 12.60
CA MET A 206 -17.09 -17.99 11.82
C MET A 206 -17.24 -18.61 10.44
N GLU A 207 -18.02 -19.67 10.30
CA GLU A 207 -18.30 -20.30 9.01
C GLU A 207 -19.04 -19.36 8.06
N ILE A 208 -20.09 -18.73 8.55
CA ILE A 208 -20.88 -17.75 7.77
C ILE A 208 -19.96 -16.61 7.29
N GLN A 209 -19.14 -16.06 8.18
CA GLN A 209 -18.21 -14.98 7.83
C GLN A 209 -17.12 -15.45 6.84
N GLY A 210 -16.61 -16.67 6.98
CA GLY A 210 -15.67 -17.25 6.04
C GLY A 210 -16.26 -17.39 4.64
N GLU A 211 -17.50 -17.86 4.55
CA GLU A 211 -18.21 -17.99 3.29
C GLU A 211 -18.52 -16.63 2.64
N GLU A 212 -18.93 -15.66 3.41
CA GLU A 212 -19.14 -14.28 2.93
C GLU A 212 -17.87 -13.68 2.35
N MET A 213 -16.73 -13.86 3.02
CA MET A 213 -15.44 -13.37 2.52
C MET A 213 -15.01 -14.06 1.21
N ARG A 214 -15.30 -15.36 1.08
CA ARG A 214 -15.07 -16.07 -0.20
C ARG A 214 -15.96 -15.51 -1.31
N LYS A 215 -17.26 -15.35 -1.06
CA LYS A 215 -18.20 -14.75 -2.02
C LYS A 215 -17.78 -13.34 -2.43
N ALA A 216 -17.35 -12.51 -1.49
CA ALA A 216 -16.84 -11.18 -1.77
C ALA A 216 -15.61 -11.20 -2.70
N ARG A 217 -14.70 -12.17 -2.52
CA ARG A 217 -13.54 -12.34 -3.42
C ARG A 217 -13.94 -12.76 -4.82
N PHE A 218 -14.87 -13.69 -4.95
CA PHE A 218 -15.40 -14.10 -6.25
C PHE A 218 -16.05 -12.92 -6.97
N ALA A 219 -16.89 -12.15 -6.27
CA ALA A 219 -17.53 -10.95 -6.82
C ALA A 219 -16.49 -9.90 -7.29
N LEU A 220 -15.42 -9.69 -6.53
CA LEU A 220 -14.33 -8.79 -6.95
C LEU A 220 -13.59 -9.28 -8.19
N ALA A 221 -13.36 -10.59 -8.30
CA ALA A 221 -12.76 -11.20 -9.49
C ALA A 221 -13.67 -11.06 -10.72
N GLU A 222 -14.95 -11.30 -10.54
CA GLU A 222 -15.99 -11.13 -11.57
C GLU A 222 -16.09 -9.67 -12.05
N CYS A 223 -16.14 -8.71 -11.13
CA CYS A 223 -16.09 -7.28 -11.47
C CYS A 223 -14.85 -6.90 -12.28
N LYS A 224 -13.69 -7.49 -11.96
CA LYS A 224 -12.47 -7.26 -12.76
C LYS A 224 -12.57 -7.89 -14.15
N ALA A 225 -13.12 -9.09 -14.25
CA ALA A 225 -13.34 -9.76 -15.52
C ALA A 225 -14.31 -8.99 -16.42
N GLN A 226 -15.40 -8.46 -15.86
CA GLN A 226 -16.39 -7.66 -16.58
C GLN A 226 -15.84 -6.31 -17.10
N ARG A 227 -14.75 -5.78 -16.53
CA ARG A 227 -14.07 -4.57 -17.03
C ARG A 227 -13.19 -4.84 -18.24
N ALA A 228 -12.76 -6.09 -18.46
CA ALA A 228 -11.86 -6.41 -19.57
C ALA A 228 -12.44 -6.08 -20.95
N PRO A 229 -13.71 -6.39 -21.29
CA PRO A 229 -14.29 -6.00 -22.57
C PRO A 229 -14.34 -4.50 -22.79
N SER A 230 -14.66 -3.72 -21.75
CA SER A 230 -14.72 -2.25 -21.84
C SER A 230 -13.33 -1.64 -22.13
N LEU A 231 -12.27 -2.22 -21.59
CA LEU A 231 -10.90 -1.77 -21.86
C LEU A 231 -10.45 -2.11 -23.29
N MET A 232 -11.01 -3.16 -23.91
CA MET A 232 -10.72 -3.50 -25.30
C MET A 232 -11.39 -2.56 -26.29
N LEU A 233 -12.47 -1.85 -25.92
CA LEU A 233 -13.13 -0.87 -26.78
C LEU A 233 -12.22 0.34 -27.08
N LEU A 234 -11.38 0.74 -26.14
CA LEU A 234 -10.51 1.90 -26.29
C LEU A 234 -9.50 1.75 -27.44
N PRO A 235 -8.67 0.68 -27.50
CA PRO A 235 -7.77 0.48 -28.64
C PRO A 235 -8.53 0.22 -29.95
N MET A 236 -9.67 -0.50 -29.93
CA MET A 236 -10.49 -0.65 -31.12
C MET A 236 -10.98 0.69 -31.66
N ALA A 237 -11.50 1.57 -30.81
CA ALA A 237 -11.94 2.90 -31.23
C ALA A 237 -10.78 3.72 -31.79
N LEU A 238 -9.61 3.66 -31.17
CA LEU A 238 -8.42 4.41 -31.59
C LEU A 238 -7.90 3.99 -32.97
N PHE A 239 -8.00 2.71 -33.32
CA PHE A 239 -7.54 2.21 -34.62
C PHE A 239 -8.60 2.21 -35.70
N ILE A 240 -9.86 1.90 -35.35
CA ILE A 240 -10.96 1.83 -36.32
C ILE A 240 -11.34 3.24 -36.81
N LEU A 241 -11.37 4.22 -35.91
CA LEU A 241 -11.79 5.58 -36.25
C LEU A 241 -10.90 6.23 -37.29
N PRO A 242 -9.56 6.24 -37.22
CA PRO A 242 -8.71 6.76 -38.29
C PRO A 242 -8.85 5.96 -39.59
N ALA A 243 -8.95 4.64 -39.54
CA ALA A 243 -9.13 3.79 -40.70
C ALA A 243 -10.40 4.13 -41.48
N VAL A 244 -11.50 4.30 -40.78
CA VAL A 244 -12.79 4.70 -41.36
C VAL A 244 -12.70 6.10 -41.99
N PHE A 245 -12.03 7.06 -41.32
CA PHE A 245 -11.81 8.39 -41.86
C PHE A 245 -11.01 8.35 -43.16
N ILE A 246 -9.95 7.55 -43.23
CA ILE A 246 -9.14 7.40 -44.46
C ILE A 246 -10.02 6.84 -45.58
N ILE A 247 -10.79 5.79 -45.31
CA ILE A 247 -11.66 5.18 -46.35
C ILE A 247 -12.70 6.16 -46.90
N ILE A 248 -13.32 6.95 -46.01
CA ILE A 248 -14.37 7.91 -46.42
C ILE A 248 -13.77 9.12 -47.12
N LEU A 249 -12.62 9.63 -46.68
CA LEU A 249 -12.02 10.82 -47.26
C LEU A 249 -11.26 10.56 -48.54
N THR A 250 -10.76 9.34 -48.78
CA THR A 250 -10.02 8.98 -49.99
C THR A 250 -10.74 9.35 -51.28
N PRO A 251 -12.05 8.98 -51.50
CA PRO A 251 -12.73 9.33 -52.75
C PRO A 251 -12.99 10.84 -52.87
N VAL A 252 -13.15 11.54 -51.75
CA VAL A 252 -13.31 13.01 -51.72
C VAL A 252 -12.02 13.68 -52.17
N PHE A 253 -10.86 13.25 -51.66
CA PHE A 253 -9.56 13.77 -52.03
C PHE A 253 -9.24 13.48 -53.51
N LEU A 254 -9.58 12.28 -54.01
CA LEU A 254 -9.39 11.94 -55.42
C LEU A 254 -10.19 12.84 -56.36
N LYS A 255 -11.48 13.08 -56.04
CA LYS A 255 -12.34 13.99 -56.83
C LYS A 255 -11.87 15.43 -56.77
N MET A 256 -11.40 15.92 -55.64
CA MET A 256 -10.83 17.29 -55.54
C MET A 256 -9.56 17.43 -56.37
N ARG A 257 -8.73 16.42 -56.42
CA ARG A 257 -7.50 16.39 -57.27
C ARG A 257 -7.82 16.39 -58.77
N GLU A 258 -8.85 15.63 -59.18
CA GLU A 258 -9.33 15.61 -60.58
C GLU A 258 -9.97 16.95 -60.98
N ALA A 259 -10.63 17.65 -60.05
CA ALA A 259 -11.25 18.96 -60.29
C ALA A 259 -10.23 20.13 -60.30
N GLY A 260 -8.92 19.87 -60.13
CA GLY A 260 -7.88 20.91 -60.22
C GLY A 260 -7.90 21.94 -59.08
N VAL A 261 -8.56 21.64 -57.96
CA VAL A 261 -8.59 22.55 -56.81
C VAL A 261 -7.25 22.39 -56.04
N PRO A 262 -6.41 23.44 -55.96
CA PRO A 262 -5.16 23.37 -55.21
C PRO A 262 -5.44 23.18 -53.71
N LEU A 263 -4.80 22.20 -53.09
CA LEU A 263 -4.95 21.86 -51.68
C LEU A 263 -4.23 22.81 -50.70
N PHE A 264 -3.45 23.80 -51.22
CA PHE A 264 -2.80 24.91 -50.50
C PHE A 264 -2.54 26.08 -51.45
#